data_0dbfb89f24f3c0cf5a912e3df37529fe
#
_entry.id   0dbfb89f24f3c0cf5a912e3df37529fe
#
_cell.length_a   1.000
_cell.length_b   1.000
_cell.length_c   1.000
_cell.angle_alpha   90.00
_cell.angle_beta   90.00
_cell.angle_gamma   90.00
#
_symmetry.space_group_name_H-M   'P 1'
#
loop_
_entity.id
_entity.type
_entity.pdbx_description
1 polymer ?
#
loop_
_entity_poly.entity_id
_entity_poly.type
_entity_poly.pdbx_seq_one_letter_code
_entity_poly.pdbx_strand_id
1 'polypeptide(L)'
;MEITILGTGNAQVTECYNTCFVLHDNGKYLLVDGGGGNTLLAQLKHAGLSWKDMREIFVTHKHIDHLLGIVWMLRMLCQGMARGQYEGETTIYAHDEVIALLQIGRAHV
;
A
#
# COMPACT_ATOMS: atom_id res chain seq x y z
N MET A 1 -16.41 -2.39 11.97
CA MET A 1 -15.31 -1.86 11.12
C MET A 1 -14.25 -1.21 11.99
N GLU A 2 -13.00 -1.43 11.66
CA GLU A 2 -11.86 -0.83 12.36
C GLU A 2 -10.98 -0.06 11.41
N ILE A 3 -10.31 0.96 11.93
CA ILE A 3 -9.33 1.74 11.20
C ILE A 3 -7.99 1.61 11.92
N THR A 4 -6.97 1.17 11.19
CA THR A 4 -5.60 1.14 11.70
C THR A 4 -4.79 2.22 11.00
N ILE A 5 -4.36 3.23 11.76
CA ILE A 5 -3.55 4.33 11.22
C ILE A 5 -2.10 3.90 11.16
N LEU A 6 -1.52 3.94 9.96
CA LEU A 6 -0.11 3.57 9.73
C LEU A 6 0.80 4.78 9.73
N GLY A 7 0.29 5.94 9.40
CA GLY A 7 1.03 7.18 9.41
C GLY A 7 0.10 8.38 9.40
N THR A 8 0.58 9.52 9.92
CA THR A 8 -0.20 10.74 10.05
C THR A 8 0.50 11.98 9.48
N GLY A 9 1.69 11.81 8.90
CA GLY A 9 2.53 12.91 8.48
C GLY A 9 2.22 13.46 7.09
N ASN A 10 2.55 14.73 6.89
CA ASN A 10 2.50 15.35 5.56
C ASN A 10 3.72 14.93 4.72
N ALA A 11 3.85 15.50 3.51
CA ALA A 11 4.90 15.13 2.56
C ALA A 11 6.33 15.29 3.09
N GLN A 12 6.57 16.23 3.98
CA GLN A 12 7.91 16.59 4.46
C GLN A 12 8.22 16.10 5.87
N VAL A 13 7.37 15.28 6.42
CA VAL A 13 7.54 14.77 7.78
C VAL A 13 8.78 13.86 7.88
N THR A 14 9.50 13.97 8.98
CA THR A 14 10.69 13.15 9.24
C THR A 14 10.59 12.30 10.49
N GLU A 15 9.66 12.59 11.40
CA GLU A 15 9.55 11.93 12.69
C GLU A 15 8.42 10.90 12.77
N CYS A 16 7.60 10.82 11.74
CA CYS A 16 6.56 9.81 11.62
C CYS A 16 6.36 9.47 10.15
N TYR A 17 5.54 8.46 9.87
CA TYR A 17 5.26 8.08 8.49
C TYR A 17 4.17 8.96 7.88
N ASN A 18 4.14 9.03 6.54
CA ASN A 18 3.13 9.80 5.80
C ASN A 18 1.73 9.21 6.01
N THR A 19 0.72 10.04 5.80
CA THR A 19 -0.68 9.66 6.02
C THR A 19 -1.08 8.47 5.16
N CYS A 20 -1.41 7.38 5.82
CA CYS A 20 -2.01 6.20 5.22
C CYS A 20 -2.63 5.33 6.32
N PHE A 21 -3.57 4.50 5.93
CA PHE A 21 -4.29 3.70 6.91
C PHE A 21 -4.91 2.46 6.27
N VAL A 22 -5.35 1.53 7.10
CA VAL A 22 -6.07 0.34 6.69
C VAL A 22 -7.46 0.34 7.31
N LEU A 23 -8.46 0.15 6.47
CA LEU A 23 -9.81 -0.16 6.91
C LEU A 23 -9.98 -1.67 6.91
N HIS A 24 -10.54 -2.23 7.98
CA HIS A 24 -10.81 -3.66 7.97
C HIS A 24 -12.13 -4.01 8.65
N ASP A 25 -12.78 -5.03 8.10
CA ASP A 25 -14.07 -5.52 8.55
C ASP A 25 -14.26 -6.95 8.07
N ASN A 26 -14.67 -7.85 8.97
CA ASN A 26 -14.96 -9.25 8.65
C ASN A 26 -13.83 -9.96 7.87
N GLY A 27 -12.58 -9.70 8.26
CA GLY A 27 -11.41 -10.32 7.62
C GLY A 27 -11.02 -9.74 6.28
N LYS A 28 -11.66 -8.64 5.85
CA LYS A 28 -11.31 -7.91 4.62
C LYS A 28 -10.59 -6.63 4.97
N TYR A 29 -9.57 -6.32 4.18
CA TYR A 29 -8.70 -5.16 4.40
C TYR A 29 -8.65 -4.28 3.16
N LEU A 30 -8.75 -2.97 3.36
CA LEU A 30 -8.53 -1.98 2.32
C LEU A 30 -7.39 -1.06 2.78
N LEU A 31 -6.28 -1.10 2.06
CA LEU A 31 -5.17 -0.17 2.29
C LEU A 31 -5.47 1.13 1.56
N VAL A 32 -5.43 2.25 2.27
CA VAL A 32 -5.64 3.58 1.70
C VAL A 32 -4.32 4.33 1.74
N ASP A 33 -3.74 4.56 0.57
CA ASP A 33 -2.42 5.14 0.35
C ASP A 33 -1.30 4.30 0.96
N GLY A 34 -0.07 4.61 0.61
CA GLY A 34 1.08 3.82 1.04
C GLY A 34 2.20 4.61 1.67
N GLY A 35 2.06 5.93 1.75
CA GLY A 35 3.17 6.76 2.20
C GLY A 35 4.28 6.85 1.16
N GLY A 36 5.42 7.35 1.56
CA GLY A 36 6.51 7.73 0.67
C GLY A 36 7.56 6.67 0.39
N GLY A 37 7.42 5.46 0.90
CA GLY A 37 8.46 4.47 0.66
C GLY A 37 8.21 3.11 1.31
N ASN A 38 9.28 2.34 1.45
CA ASN A 38 9.22 0.97 1.95
C ASN A 38 8.95 0.87 3.46
N THR A 39 9.00 1.97 4.18
CA THR A 39 8.61 2.00 5.61
C THR A 39 7.17 1.55 5.80
N LEU A 40 6.33 1.65 4.76
CA LEU A 40 4.98 1.07 4.79
C LEU A 40 5.01 -0.38 5.28
N LEU A 41 5.96 -1.17 4.81
CA LEU A 41 6.07 -2.59 5.18
C LEU A 41 6.34 -2.76 6.68
N ALA A 42 7.20 -1.91 7.24
CA ALA A 42 7.46 -1.91 8.67
C ALA A 42 6.23 -1.45 9.48
N GLN A 43 5.52 -0.44 9.00
CA GLN A 43 4.32 0.04 9.66
C GLN A 43 3.22 -1.02 9.71
N LEU A 44 3.02 -1.76 8.62
CA LEU A 44 2.10 -2.90 8.61
C LEU A 44 2.50 -3.95 9.65
N LYS A 45 3.78 -4.31 9.67
CA LYS A 45 4.30 -5.30 10.61
C LYS A 45 4.11 -4.86 12.08
N HIS A 46 4.43 -3.60 12.39
CA HIS A 46 4.25 -3.05 13.73
C HIS A 46 2.78 -3.03 14.16
N ALA A 47 1.86 -2.87 13.22
CA ALA A 47 0.43 -2.89 13.48
C ALA A 47 -0.14 -4.32 13.57
N GLY A 48 0.69 -5.35 13.40
CA GLY A 48 0.24 -6.73 13.41
C GLY A 48 -0.49 -7.15 12.13
N LEU A 49 -0.29 -6.42 11.03
CA LEU A 49 -0.93 -6.70 9.75
C LEU A 49 0.07 -7.32 8.77
N SER A 50 -0.43 -8.17 7.88
CA SER A 50 0.38 -8.79 6.84
C SER A 50 0.15 -8.12 5.49
N TRP A 51 1.21 -7.87 4.74
CA TRP A 51 1.09 -7.40 3.36
C TRP A 51 0.28 -8.35 2.49
N LYS A 52 0.25 -9.64 2.82
CA LYS A 52 -0.51 -10.67 2.10
C LYS A 52 -2.02 -10.47 2.18
N ASP A 53 -2.50 -9.76 3.19
CA ASP A 53 -3.92 -9.49 3.37
C ASP A 53 -4.39 -8.22 2.67
N MET A 54 -3.45 -7.42 2.13
CA MET A 54 -3.76 -6.15 1.46
C MET A 54 -4.19 -6.40 0.01
N ARG A 55 -5.33 -7.06 -0.17
CA ARG A 55 -5.84 -7.44 -1.48
C ARG A 55 -6.64 -6.35 -2.17
N GLU A 56 -7.01 -5.32 -1.43
CA GLU A 56 -7.68 -4.14 -1.98
C GLU A 56 -6.91 -2.91 -1.55
N ILE A 57 -6.62 -2.03 -2.51
CA ILE A 57 -5.81 -0.84 -2.31
C ILE A 57 -6.51 0.34 -2.96
N PHE A 58 -6.66 1.43 -2.22
CA PHE A 58 -7.18 2.69 -2.74
C PHE A 58 -6.07 3.74 -2.68
N VAL A 59 -5.76 4.37 -3.81
CA VAL A 59 -4.79 5.45 -3.90
C VAL A 59 -5.54 6.75 -4.15
N THR A 60 -5.46 7.69 -3.21
CA THR A 60 -6.23 8.92 -3.25
C THR A 60 -5.76 9.87 -4.34
N HIS A 61 -4.44 9.97 -4.55
CA HIS A 61 -3.83 10.83 -5.56
C HIS A 61 -2.37 10.43 -5.83
N LYS A 62 -1.74 11.09 -6.80
CA LYS A 62 -0.44 10.68 -7.36
C LYS A 62 0.80 11.23 -6.65
N HIS A 63 0.65 11.99 -5.57
CA HIS A 63 1.80 12.54 -4.87
C HIS A 63 2.67 11.43 -4.28
N ILE A 64 3.99 11.64 -4.29
CA ILE A 64 4.94 10.62 -3.90
C ILE A 64 4.80 10.15 -2.46
N ASP A 65 4.34 11.03 -1.57
CA ASP A 65 4.11 10.71 -0.16
C ASP A 65 2.88 9.82 0.06
N HIS A 66 2.13 9.51 -1.00
CA HIS A 66 1.00 8.59 -0.98
C HIS A 66 1.21 7.39 -1.90
N LEU A 67 1.99 7.55 -2.96
CA LEU A 67 2.10 6.59 -4.05
C LEU A 67 3.30 5.64 -3.92
N LEU A 68 4.47 6.10 -3.47
CA LEU A 68 5.67 5.28 -3.51
C LEU A 68 5.56 4.02 -2.64
N GLY A 69 4.90 4.10 -1.50
CA GLY A 69 4.65 2.91 -0.68
C GLY A 69 3.81 1.87 -1.41
N ILE A 70 2.89 2.31 -2.28
CA ILE A 70 2.09 1.39 -3.08
C ILE A 70 2.95 0.66 -4.11
N VAL A 71 3.94 1.31 -4.69
CA VAL A 71 4.89 0.65 -5.60
C VAL A 71 5.63 -0.47 -4.86
N TRP A 72 6.07 -0.21 -3.63
CA TRP A 72 6.70 -1.25 -2.79
C TRP A 72 5.73 -2.38 -2.46
N MET A 73 4.47 -2.06 -2.18
CA MET A 73 3.44 -3.08 -1.93
C MET A 73 3.25 -3.97 -3.16
N LEU A 74 3.16 -3.36 -4.35
CA LEU A 74 3.03 -4.12 -5.60
C LEU A 74 4.23 -5.04 -5.83
N ARG A 75 5.44 -4.57 -5.52
CA ARG A 75 6.63 -5.39 -5.60
C ARG A 75 6.51 -6.63 -4.71
N MET A 76 6.09 -6.44 -3.47
CA MET A 76 5.90 -7.56 -2.52
C MET A 76 4.86 -8.55 -3.02
N LEU A 77 3.73 -8.05 -3.52
CA LEU A 77 2.65 -8.89 -4.04
C LEU A 77 3.10 -9.67 -5.27
N CYS A 78 3.77 -9.01 -6.22
CA CYS A 78 4.25 -9.65 -7.45
C CYS A 78 5.31 -10.73 -7.13
N GLN A 79 6.24 -10.44 -6.24
CA GLN A 79 7.24 -11.42 -5.82
C GLN A 79 6.59 -12.59 -5.06
N GLY A 80 5.61 -12.31 -4.23
CA GLY A 80 4.86 -13.33 -3.51
C GLY A 80 4.12 -14.28 -4.45
N MET A 81 3.51 -13.74 -5.51
CA MET A 81 2.87 -14.55 -6.55
C MET A 81 3.88 -15.44 -7.27
N ALA A 82 5.02 -14.87 -7.67
CA ALA A 82 6.06 -15.60 -8.38
C ALA A 82 6.66 -16.73 -7.54
N ARG A 83 6.69 -16.57 -6.22
CA ARG A 83 7.24 -17.57 -5.28
C ARG A 83 6.20 -18.51 -4.71
N GLY A 84 4.95 -18.42 -5.15
CA GLY A 84 3.87 -19.23 -4.63
C GLY A 84 3.45 -18.90 -3.20
N GLN A 85 3.82 -17.72 -2.68
CA GLN A 85 3.49 -17.28 -1.33
C GLN A 85 2.20 -16.48 -1.25
N TYR A 86 1.66 -16.09 -2.39
CA TYR A 86 0.45 -15.28 -2.50
C TYR A 86 -0.39 -15.79 -3.67
N GLU A 87 -1.64 -16.12 -3.40
CA GLU A 87 -2.60 -16.56 -4.39
C GLU A 87 -3.78 -15.60 -4.46
N GLY A 88 -4.38 -15.48 -5.65
CA GLY A 88 -5.54 -14.66 -5.88
C GLY A 88 -5.20 -13.33 -6.55
N GLU A 89 -6.09 -12.36 -6.41
CA GLU A 89 -6.01 -11.08 -7.10
C GLU A 89 -5.89 -9.93 -6.12
N THR A 90 -5.19 -8.88 -6.55
CA THR A 90 -5.15 -7.60 -5.87
C THR A 90 -5.86 -6.57 -6.75
N THR A 91 -6.79 -5.84 -6.18
CA THR A 91 -7.55 -4.80 -6.88
C THR A 91 -7.10 -3.43 -6.41
N ILE A 92 -6.79 -2.55 -7.35
CA ILE A 92 -6.39 -1.17 -7.06
C ILE A 92 -7.46 -0.22 -7.58
N TYR A 93 -7.94 0.63 -6.69
CA TYR A 93 -8.91 1.68 -7.00
C TYR A 93 -8.17 3.01 -7.04
N ALA A 94 -8.11 3.64 -8.19
CA ALA A 94 -7.38 4.89 -8.37
C ALA A 94 -7.81 5.60 -9.66
N HIS A 95 -7.47 6.89 -9.76
CA HIS A 95 -7.64 7.65 -10.99
C HIS A 95 -6.75 7.08 -12.11
N ASP A 96 -7.17 7.24 -13.37
CA ASP A 96 -6.44 6.72 -14.54
C ASP A 96 -4.97 7.13 -14.57
N GLU A 97 -4.66 8.38 -14.19
CA GLU A 97 -3.27 8.85 -14.13
C GLU A 97 -2.44 8.06 -13.14
N VAL A 98 -3.01 7.72 -12.00
CA VAL A 98 -2.33 6.92 -10.97
C VAL A 98 -2.10 5.51 -11.48
N ILE A 99 -3.09 4.92 -12.12
CA ILE A 99 -2.97 3.57 -12.70
C ILE A 99 -1.83 3.53 -13.71
N ALA A 100 -1.73 4.53 -14.59
CA ALA A 100 -0.65 4.60 -15.58
C ALA A 100 0.73 4.66 -14.91
N LEU A 101 0.88 5.48 -13.84
CA LEU A 101 2.13 5.57 -13.09
C LEU A 101 2.49 4.26 -12.40
N LEU A 102 1.51 3.56 -11.82
CA LEU A 102 1.74 2.28 -11.19
C LEU A 102 2.16 1.21 -12.19
N GLN A 103 1.62 1.22 -13.40
CA GLN A 103 2.02 0.29 -14.46
C GLN A 103 3.47 0.50 -14.85
N ILE A 104 3.94 1.76 -14.95
CA ILE A 104 5.34 2.07 -15.21
C ILE A 104 6.22 1.55 -14.06
N GLY A 105 5.85 1.83 -12.81
CA GLY A 105 6.58 1.35 -11.65
C GLY A 105 6.67 -0.16 -11.61
N ARG A 106 5.58 -0.84 -11.93
CA ARG A 106 5.50 -2.30 -11.95
C ARG A 106 6.44 -2.93 -12.99
N ALA A 107 6.66 -2.26 -14.12
CA ALA A 107 7.55 -2.76 -15.17
C ALA A 107 9.00 -2.89 -14.69
N HIS A 108 9.37 -2.24 -13.60
CA HIS A 108 10.71 -2.24 -13.03
C HIS A 108 10.85 -3.13 -11.77
N VAL A 109 9.81 -3.85 -11.43
CA VAL A 109 9.85 -4.81 -10.32
C VAL A 109 9.89 -6.24 -10.82
#